data_62a7710ede7deff903e712d85b8419fd
#
_entry.id   62a7710ede7deff903e712d85b8419fd
#
_cell.length_a   1.000
_cell.length_b   1.000
_cell.length_c   1.000
_cell.angle_alpha   90.00
_cell.angle_beta   90.00
_cell.angle_gamma   90.00
#
_symmetry.space_group_name_H-M   'P 1'
#
loop_
_entity.id
_entity.type
_entity.pdbx_description
1 polymer ?
#
loop_
_entity_poly.entity_id
_entity_poly.type
_entity_poly.pdbx_seq_one_letter_code
_entity_poly.pdbx_strand_id
1 'polypeptide(L)'
;MTHETHATHPPIQMSVSTLPDRPAGSSELGVVYASVEGVNDHSFDECLAELTHKAHALGATALIGMQLVQSQFQWNQRTSLLATAIKLE
;
A
#
# COMPACT_ATOMS: atom_id res chain seq x y z
N MET A 1 17.47 3.77 -24.36
CA MET A 1 17.06 3.99 -23.87
C MET A 1 16.45 4.04 -23.14
N THR A 2 16.37 3.83 -22.74
CA THR A 2 15.74 3.75 -22.07
C THR A 2 15.01 4.19 -21.57
N HIS A 3 14.61 4.01 -21.30
CA HIS A 3 13.86 4.27 -20.82
C HIS A 3 13.25 4.43 -20.04
N GLU A 4 13.20 4.20 -19.51
CA GLU A 4 12.61 4.29 -18.83
C GLU A 4 12.27 4.95 -18.14
N THR A 5 12.08 5.02 -17.88
CA THR A 5 11.87 5.64 -17.36
C THR A 5 10.86 6.10 -16.93
N HIS A 6 10.15 6.18 -16.85
CA HIS A 6 9.22 6.55 -16.26
C HIS A 6 8.98 6.02 -15.24
N ALA A 7 9.55 5.79 -14.97
CA ALA A 7 9.25 5.27 -14.03
C ALA A 7 9.06 5.85 -12.94
N THR A 8 8.65 5.81 -12.58
CA THR A 8 8.11 6.04 -11.48
C THR A 8 8.90 5.60 -10.38
N HIS A 9 8.38 5.09 -9.38
CA HIS A 9 9.11 4.69 -8.22
C HIS A 9 9.67 3.30 -8.44
N PRO A 10 10.90 3.03 -8.03
CA PRO A 10 11.36 1.65 -7.99
C PRO A 10 10.47 0.86 -7.04
N PRO A 11 10.30 -0.43 -7.27
CA PRO A 11 9.52 -1.25 -6.36
C PRO A 11 10.09 -1.20 -4.96
N ILE A 12 9.22 -1.05 -3.98
CA ILE A 12 9.60 -1.09 -2.59
C ILE A 12 9.28 -2.48 -2.08
N GLN A 13 10.30 -3.16 -1.59
CA GLN A 13 10.10 -4.49 -1.04
C GLN A 13 9.70 -4.35 0.41
N MET A 14 8.47 -4.70 0.69
CA MET A 14 7.91 -4.54 2.01
C MET A 14 6.99 -5.72 2.27
N SER A 15 7.08 -6.29 3.45
CA SER A 15 6.17 -7.35 3.85
C SER A 15 4.78 -6.76 4.06
N VAL A 16 3.78 -7.37 3.42
CA VAL A 16 2.41 -6.92 3.54
C VAL A 16 1.55 -8.09 3.98
N SER A 17 0.78 -7.89 5.03
CA SER A 17 -0.07 -8.93 5.58
C SER A 17 -1.47 -8.40 5.81
N THR A 18 -2.47 -9.25 5.58
CA THR A 18 -3.85 -8.93 5.92
C THR A 18 -4.16 -9.24 7.37
N LEU A 19 -3.27 -9.94 8.07
CA LEU A 19 -3.46 -10.25 9.48
C LEU A 19 -3.16 -9.01 10.31
N PRO A 20 -3.94 -8.76 11.36
CA PRO A 20 -3.75 -7.55 12.15
C PRO A 20 -2.72 -7.67 13.26
N ASP A 21 -2.14 -8.85 13.45
CA ASP A 21 -1.25 -9.08 14.57
C ASP A 21 0.09 -8.42 14.36
N ARG A 22 0.51 -7.63 15.31
CA ARG A 22 1.80 -6.96 15.25
C ARG A 22 2.86 -7.85 15.88
N PRO A 23 3.97 -8.12 15.15
CA PRO A 23 5.04 -8.94 15.72
C PRO A 23 5.65 -8.30 16.97
N ALA A 24 6.12 -9.13 17.87
CA ALA A 24 6.83 -8.65 19.04
C ALA A 24 8.08 -7.90 18.59
N GLY A 25 8.43 -6.86 19.32
CA GLY A 25 9.60 -6.06 19.01
C GLY A 25 9.39 -5.05 17.88
N SER A 26 8.16 -4.93 17.38
CA SER A 26 7.88 -3.94 16.34
C SER A 26 7.25 -2.71 16.93
N SER A 27 7.35 -1.60 16.21
CA SER A 27 6.74 -0.34 16.59
C SER A 27 5.68 0.02 15.57
N GLU A 28 4.54 0.48 16.05
CA GLU A 28 3.48 0.93 15.18
C GLU A 28 3.73 2.39 14.81
N LEU A 29 3.67 2.69 13.52
CA LEU A 29 3.93 4.04 13.03
C LEU A 29 2.66 4.79 12.65
N GLY A 30 1.56 4.05 12.44
CA GLY A 30 0.30 4.67 12.12
C GLY A 30 -0.39 3.96 10.97
N VAL A 31 -1.55 4.48 10.61
CA VAL A 31 -2.37 3.93 9.53
C VAL A 31 -2.01 4.64 8.23
N VAL A 32 -1.87 3.88 7.17
CA VAL A 32 -1.63 4.43 5.84
C VAL A 32 -2.80 4.06 4.93
N TYR A 33 -3.04 4.90 3.95
CA TYR A 33 -4.19 4.80 3.08
C TYR A 33 -3.80 5.20 1.67
N ALA A 34 -4.28 4.47 0.68
CA ALA A 34 -4.09 4.81 -0.71
C ALA A 34 -5.38 4.54 -1.46
N SER A 35 -5.64 5.32 -2.50
CA SER A 35 -6.84 5.16 -3.30
C SER A 35 -6.52 5.56 -4.73
N VAL A 36 -6.93 4.72 -5.68
CA VAL A 36 -6.73 5.00 -7.09
C VAL A 36 -8.03 4.73 -7.83
N GLU A 37 -8.14 5.29 -9.03
CA GLU A 37 -9.30 5.06 -9.87
C GLU A 37 -9.24 3.68 -10.48
N GLY A 38 -10.42 3.06 -10.65
CA GLY A 38 -10.52 1.75 -11.26
C GLY A 38 -10.65 0.65 -10.24
N VAL A 39 -11.09 -0.52 -10.70
CA VAL A 39 -11.33 -1.69 -9.83
C VAL A 39 -10.79 -2.97 -10.46
N ASN A 40 -9.79 -2.85 -11.33
CA ASN A 40 -9.18 -4.01 -11.97
C ASN A 40 -7.84 -4.34 -11.31
N ASP A 41 -7.17 -5.38 -11.83
CA ASP A 41 -5.91 -5.82 -11.26
C ASP A 41 -4.84 -4.74 -11.32
N HIS A 42 -4.82 -3.97 -12.40
CA HIS A 42 -3.87 -2.88 -12.53
C HIS A 42 -4.11 -1.81 -11.47
N SER A 43 -5.37 -1.52 -11.18
CA SER A 43 -5.72 -0.55 -10.13
C SER A 43 -5.27 -1.04 -8.77
N PHE A 44 -5.43 -2.34 -8.50
CA PHE A 44 -4.96 -2.90 -7.25
C PHE A 44 -3.44 -2.76 -7.12
N ASP A 45 -2.71 -3.14 -8.18
CA ASP A 45 -1.25 -3.06 -8.15
C ASP A 45 -0.77 -1.63 -7.96
N GLU A 46 -1.40 -0.70 -8.63
CA GLU A 46 -1.05 0.71 -8.52
C GLU A 46 -1.33 1.23 -7.12
N CYS A 47 -2.46 0.86 -6.56
CA CYS A 47 -2.83 1.27 -5.21
C CYS A 47 -1.87 0.70 -4.18
N LEU A 48 -1.51 -0.57 -4.33
CA LEU A 48 -0.56 -1.22 -3.42
C LEU A 48 0.81 -0.55 -3.49
N ALA A 49 1.26 -0.21 -4.69
CA ALA A 49 2.54 0.49 -4.86
C ALA A 49 2.51 1.83 -4.14
N GLU A 50 1.42 2.57 -4.26
CA GLU A 50 1.30 3.86 -3.60
C GLU A 50 1.25 3.68 -2.08
N LEU A 51 0.53 2.67 -1.60
CA LEU A 51 0.44 2.41 -0.17
C LEU A 51 1.81 2.08 0.42
N THR A 52 2.56 1.20 -0.24
CA THR A 52 3.89 0.85 0.25
C THR A 52 4.85 2.02 0.18
N HIS A 53 4.71 2.86 -0.83
CA HIS A 53 5.54 4.05 -0.94
C HIS A 53 5.27 5.02 0.22
N LYS A 54 4.02 5.23 0.56
CA LYS A 54 3.66 6.08 1.69
C LYS A 54 4.18 5.51 3.01
N ALA A 55 4.05 4.20 3.19
CA ALA A 55 4.54 3.56 4.40
C ALA A 55 6.06 3.67 4.51
N HIS A 56 6.75 3.49 3.40
CA HIS A 56 8.21 3.60 3.37
C HIS A 56 8.65 5.01 3.78
N ALA A 57 7.90 6.02 3.35
CA ALA A 57 8.22 7.40 3.70
C ALA A 57 8.09 7.65 5.20
N LEU A 58 7.31 6.85 5.91
CA LEU A 58 7.19 6.93 7.36
C LEU A 58 8.28 6.15 8.09
N GLY A 59 9.11 5.42 7.35
CA GLY A 59 10.12 4.57 7.95
C GLY A 59 9.64 3.15 8.22
N ALA A 60 8.49 2.76 7.67
CA ALA A 60 7.95 1.43 7.89
C ALA A 60 8.75 0.37 7.17
N THR A 61 8.79 -0.82 7.75
CA THR A 61 9.41 -1.98 7.13
C THR A 61 8.38 -3.05 6.79
N ALA A 62 7.15 -2.90 7.27
CA ALA A 62 6.08 -3.85 6.98
C ALA A 62 4.73 -3.18 7.15
N LEU A 63 3.73 -3.79 6.53
CA LEU A 63 2.34 -3.41 6.66
C LEU A 63 1.54 -4.59 7.17
N ILE A 64 0.66 -4.33 8.12
CA ILE A 64 -0.22 -5.37 8.68
C ILE A 64 -1.66 -4.91 8.61
N GLY A 65 -2.58 -5.87 8.69
CA GLY A 65 -4.00 -5.58 8.73
C GLY A 65 -4.51 -4.91 7.46
N MET A 66 -3.91 -5.21 6.31
CA MET A 66 -4.31 -4.57 5.08
C MET A 66 -5.74 -4.94 4.71
N GLN A 67 -6.52 -3.95 4.36
CA GLN A 67 -7.90 -4.13 3.94
C GLN A 67 -8.10 -3.49 2.57
N LEU A 68 -8.84 -4.19 1.74
CA LEU A 68 -9.19 -3.72 0.40
C LEU A 68 -10.64 -3.24 0.42
N VAL A 69 -10.86 -2.04 -0.06
CA VAL A 69 -12.19 -1.48 -0.22
C VAL A 69 -12.35 -1.04 -1.67
N GLN A 70 -13.36 -1.56 -2.34
CA GLN A 70 -13.67 -1.16 -3.70
C GLN A 70 -15.02 -0.47 -3.72
N SER A 71 -15.06 0.70 -4.31
CA SER A 71 -16.28 1.48 -4.45
C SER A 71 -16.66 1.52 -5.93
N GLN A 72 -17.91 1.19 -6.22
CA GLN A 72 -18.41 1.23 -7.59
C GLN A 72 -19.68 2.05 -7.62
N PHE A 73 -19.53 3.29 -8.06
CA PHE A 73 -20.67 4.12 -8.34
C PHE A 73 -20.79 4.27 -9.85
N GLN A 74 -21.86 4.85 -10.30
CA GLN A 74 -22.21 4.89 -11.71
C GLN A 74 -21.07 5.40 -12.59
N TRP A 75 -20.30 6.36 -12.12
CA TRP A 75 -19.17 6.90 -12.87
C TRP A 75 -17.95 7.17 -11.99
N ASN A 76 -17.85 6.43 -10.92
CA ASN A 76 -16.70 6.59 -10.04
C ASN A 76 -16.38 5.25 -9.40
N GLN A 77 -15.38 4.58 -9.95
CA GLN A 77 -14.94 3.29 -9.44
C GLN A 77 -13.54 3.50 -8.85
N ARG A 78 -13.37 3.07 -7.62
CA ARG A 78 -12.09 3.26 -6.94
C ARG A 78 -11.69 2.01 -6.18
N THR A 79 -10.38 1.81 -6.13
CA THR A 79 -9.75 0.79 -5.28
C THR A 79 -8.99 1.53 -4.18
N SER A 80 -9.26 1.15 -2.95
CA SER A 80 -8.62 1.76 -1.80
C SER A 80 -8.01 0.68 -0.93
N LEU A 81 -6.84 0.96 -0.38
CA LEU A 81 -6.15 0.07 0.54
C LEU A 81 -5.84 0.82 1.82
N LEU A 82 -6.01 0.13 2.92
CA LEU A 82 -5.78 0.66 4.26
C LEU A 82 -4.95 -0.36 5.02
N ALA A 83 -3.94 0.09 5.72
CA ALA A 83 -3.09 -0.82 6.48
C ALA A 83 -2.42 -0.07 7.63
N THR A 84 -1.91 -0.83 8.58
CA THR A 84 -1.11 -0.27 9.66
C THR A 84 0.36 -0.44 9.32
N ALA A 85 1.08 0.67 9.35
CA ALA A 85 2.52 0.68 9.09
C ALA A 85 3.26 0.38 10.38
N ILE A 86 4.20 -0.56 10.30
CA ILE A 86 5.02 -0.92 11.45
C ILE A 86 6.49 -0.93 11.06
N LYS A 87 7.33 -0.81 12.07
CA LYS A 87 8.76 -0.93 11.90
C LYS A 87 9.25 -2.09 12.76
N LEU A 88 9.89 -3.06 12.11
CA LEU A 88 10.51 -4.18 12.80
C LEU A 88 11.86 -3.76 13.34
N GLU A 89 12.18 -4.23 14.52
CA GLU A 89 13.44 -3.89 15.16
C GLU A 89 14.46 -5.00 15.06
#